data_fbab439c4768642f9085b2e468bec4b4
#
_entry.id   fbab439c4768642f9085b2e468bec4b4
#
_cell.length_a   1.000
_cell.length_b   1.000
_cell.length_c   1.000
_cell.angle_alpha   90.00
_cell.angle_beta   90.00
_cell.angle_gamma   90.00
#
_symmetry.space_group_name_H-M   'P 1'
#
loop_
_entity.id
_entity.type
_entity.pdbx_description
1 polymer ?
#
loop_
_entity_poly.entity_id
_entity_poly.type
_entity_poly.pdbx_seq_one_letter_code
_entity_poly.pdbx_strand_id
1 'polypeptide(L)' 'MSELPILSGKEIIKVLSKIGYYVVRQRGSHIRLYCENKKPITIPNYKSIDRSLLRKILRDAQISDEEFLKFIRSA' A
#
# COMPACT_ATOMS: atom_id res chain seq x y z
N MET A 1 1.72 -18.54 -9.66
CA MET A 1 1.93 -17.10 -9.50
C MET A 1 0.73 -16.45 -8.85
N SER A 2 0.98 -15.66 -7.82
CA SER A 2 -0.08 -14.96 -7.14
C SER A 2 -0.51 -13.75 -7.95
N GLU A 3 -1.80 -13.60 -8.13
CA GLU A 3 -2.34 -12.43 -8.80
C GLU A 3 -2.79 -11.42 -7.76
N LEU A 4 -2.33 -10.17 -7.92
CA LEU A 4 -2.70 -9.12 -6.99
C LEU A 4 -4.16 -8.69 -7.24
N PRO A 5 -4.95 -8.49 -6.17
CA PRO A 5 -6.32 -8.04 -6.33
C PRO A 5 -6.37 -6.55 -6.67
N ILE A 6 -7.52 -6.11 -7.14
CA ILE A 6 -7.79 -4.69 -7.30
C ILE A 6 -8.32 -4.16 -5.97
N LEU A 7 -7.61 -3.21 -5.40
CA LEU A 7 -7.94 -2.68 -4.09
C LEU A 7 -8.10 -1.17 -4.14
N SER A 8 -8.77 -0.62 -3.13
CA SER A 8 -8.85 0.82 -2.96
C SER A 8 -7.57 1.32 -2.29
N GLY A 9 -7.34 2.63 -2.40
CA GLY A 9 -6.21 3.23 -1.69
C GLY A 9 -6.29 3.00 -0.19
N LYS A 10 -7.49 3.08 0.38
CA LYS A 10 -7.67 2.87 1.82
C LYS A 10 -7.34 1.44 2.24
N GLU A 11 -7.69 0.46 1.42
CA GLU A 11 -7.36 -0.93 1.71
C GLU A 11 -5.85 -1.16 1.69
N ILE A 12 -5.17 -0.54 0.73
CA ILE A 12 -3.72 -0.65 0.64
C ILE A 12 -3.07 0.01 1.86
N ILE A 13 -3.55 1.18 2.26
CA ILE A 13 -3.03 1.87 3.44
C ILE A 13 -3.20 1.00 4.69
N LYS A 14 -4.34 0.34 4.81
CA LYS A 14 -4.60 -0.54 5.95
C LYS A 14 -3.56 -1.66 6.02
N VAL A 15 -3.23 -2.27 4.89
CA VAL A 15 -2.22 -3.31 4.86
C VAL A 15 -0.84 -2.74 5.20
N LEU A 16 -0.49 -1.61 4.61
CA LEU A 16 0.81 -0.99 4.87
C LEU A 16 0.96 -0.56 6.33
N SER A 17 -0.14 -0.19 6.98
CA SER A 17 -0.07 0.18 8.38
C SER A 17 0.34 -1.00 9.27
N LYS A 18 0.02 -2.22 8.84
CA LYS A 18 0.44 -3.41 9.58
C LYS A 18 1.95 -3.65 9.49
N ILE A 19 2.59 -3.06 8.48
CA ILE A 19 4.04 -3.18 8.29
C ILE A 19 4.79 -2.10 9.06
N GLY A 20 4.09 -1.03 9.43
CA GLY A 20 4.71 0.07 10.15
C GLY A 20 4.56 1.42 9.49
N TYR A 21 3.87 1.48 8.34
CA TYR A 21 3.60 2.76 7.69
C TYR A 21 2.48 3.50 8.41
N TYR A 22 2.55 4.82 8.41
CA TYR A 22 1.49 5.64 8.97
C TYR A 22 1.33 6.90 8.13
N VAL A 23 0.13 7.44 8.15
CA VAL A 23 -0.21 8.63 7.38
C VAL A 23 0.42 9.86 8.04
N VAL A 24 1.20 10.61 7.27
CA VAL A 24 1.82 11.85 7.77
C VAL A 24 1.16 13.08 7.18
N ARG A 25 0.52 12.95 6.02
CA ARG A 25 -0.12 14.09 5.37
C ARG A 25 -1.08 13.61 4.31
N GLN A 26 -2.12 14.38 4.07
CA GLN A 26 -3.02 14.15 2.95
C GLN A 26 -3.25 15.48 2.25
N ARG A 27 -3.10 15.47 0.94
CA ARG A 27 -3.35 16.65 0.13
C ARG A 27 -4.26 16.23 -1.03
N GLY A 28 -5.54 16.65 -0.96
CA GLY A 28 -6.53 16.20 -1.92
C GLY A 28 -6.67 14.68 -1.87
N SER A 29 -6.52 14.04 -3.02
CA SER A 29 -6.63 12.60 -3.12
C SER A 29 -5.30 11.88 -2.89
N HIS A 30 -4.23 12.60 -2.57
CA HIS A 30 -2.91 11.99 -2.36
C HIS A 30 -2.61 11.88 -0.87
N ILE A 31 -2.39 10.65 -0.41
CA ILE A 31 -2.13 10.37 1.00
C ILE A 31 -0.68 9.95 1.15
N ARG A 32 0.07 10.70 1.94
CA ARG A 32 1.50 10.45 2.15
C ARG A 32 1.69 9.58 3.38
N LEU A 33 2.46 8.50 3.22
CA LEU A 33 2.76 7.56 4.28
C LEU A 33 4.25 7.53 4.55
N TYR A 34 4.60 7.29 5.79
CA TYR A 34 5.98 7.21 6.22
C TYR A 34 6.19 5.96 7.05
N CYS A 35 7.35 5.34 6.88
CA CYS A 35 7.79 4.22 7.71
C CYS A 35 9.27 4.36 7.92
N GLU A 36 9.71 4.20 9.16
CA GLU A 36 11.11 4.30 9.51
C GLU A 36 11.92 3.24 8.77
N ASN A 37 13.04 3.65 8.19
CA ASN A 37 13.94 2.76 7.43
C ASN A 37 13.37 2.27 6.10
N LYS A 38 12.29 2.88 5.62
CA LYS A 38 11.71 2.57 4.33
C LYS A 38 11.40 3.85 3.58
N LYS A 39 11.20 3.73 2.26
CA LYS A 39 10.85 4.89 1.45
C LYS A 39 9.48 5.41 1.81
N PRO A 40 9.29 6.74 1.84
CA PRO A 40 7.95 7.29 1.93
C PRO A 40 7.15 6.92 0.68
N ILE A 41 5.86 6.72 0.85
CA ILE A 41 4.99 6.29 -0.25
C ILE A 41 3.79 7.22 -0.31
N THR A 42 3.35 7.54 -1.52
CA THR A 42 2.12 8.29 -1.73
C THR A 42 1.08 7.36 -2.33
N ILE A 43 -0.07 7.26 -1.67
CA ILE A 43 -1.18 6.40 -2.12
C ILE A 43 -2.33 7.30 -2.54
N PRO A 44 -2.81 7.20 -3.79
CA PRO A 44 -4.00 7.95 -4.16
C PRO A 44 -5.25 7.35 -3.49
N ASN A 45 -6.13 8.20 -3.02
CA ASN A 45 -7.35 7.75 -2.35
C ASN A 45 -8.43 7.44 -3.38
N TYR A 46 -8.16 6.49 -4.25
CA TYR A 46 -9.07 6.06 -5.30
C TYR A 46 -9.78 4.78 -4.87
N LYS A 47 -10.95 4.55 -5.42
CA LYS A 47 -11.70 3.33 -5.14
C LYS A 47 -11.04 2.10 -5.73
N SER A 48 -10.29 2.28 -6.81
CA SER A 48 -9.58 1.18 -7.46
C SER A 48 -8.19 1.63 -7.83
N ILE A 49 -7.19 0.89 -7.35
CA ILE A 49 -5.78 1.12 -7.68
C ILE A 49 -5.39 0.03 -8.67
N ASP A 50 -4.84 0.42 -9.83
CA ASP A 50 -4.45 -0.59 -10.80
C ASP A 50 -3.26 -1.40 -10.30
N ARG A 51 -3.08 -2.59 -10.89
CA ARG A 51 -2.05 -3.51 -10.45
C ARG A 51 -0.64 -2.99 -10.68
N SER A 52 -0.44 -2.21 -11.74
CA SER A 52 0.87 -1.62 -12.02
C SER A 52 1.30 -0.68 -10.91
N LEU A 53 0.38 0.17 -10.48
CA LEU A 53 0.66 1.10 -9.38
C LEU A 53 0.85 0.34 -8.08
N LEU A 54 0.03 -0.67 -7.83
CA LEU A 54 0.17 -1.49 -6.63
C LEU A 54 1.55 -2.16 -6.58
N ARG A 55 2.01 -2.71 -7.70
CA ARG A 55 3.34 -3.33 -7.74
C ARG A 55 4.45 -2.33 -7.44
N LYS A 56 4.32 -1.12 -7.94
CA LYS A 56 5.30 -0.07 -7.63
C LYS A 56 5.28 0.25 -6.13
N ILE A 57 4.10 0.34 -5.56
CA ILE A 57 3.94 0.59 -4.13
C ILE A 57 4.61 -0.51 -3.31
N LEU A 58 4.36 -1.77 -3.66
CA LEU A 58 4.94 -2.89 -2.93
C LEU A 58 6.46 -2.93 -3.07
N ARG A 59 6.98 -2.56 -4.24
CA ARG A 59 8.42 -2.48 -4.45
C ARG A 59 9.03 -1.42 -3.55
N ASP A 60 8.41 -0.26 -3.48
CA ASP A 60 8.90 0.83 -2.63
C ASP A 60 8.80 0.46 -1.16
N ALA A 61 7.77 -0.29 -0.78
CA ALA A 61 7.60 -0.75 0.60
C ALA A 61 8.49 -1.96 0.92
N GLN A 62 9.14 -2.53 -0.08
CA GLN A 62 10.03 -3.67 0.07
C GLN A 62 9.34 -4.91 0.63
N ILE A 63 8.13 -5.18 0.14
CA ILE A 63 7.41 -6.40 0.49
C ILE A 63 7.05 -7.16 -0.78
N SER A 64 6.99 -8.47 -0.67
CA SER A 64 6.64 -9.31 -1.79
C SER A 64 5.12 -9.37 -1.97
N ASP A 65 4.69 -9.80 -3.15
CA ASP A 65 3.28 -10.02 -3.43
C ASP A 65 2.70 -11.01 -2.43
N GLU A 66 3.46 -12.04 -2.11
CA GLU A 66 3.00 -13.07 -1.20
C GLU A 66 2.79 -12.54 0.21
N GLU A 67 3.72 -11.71 0.69
CA GLU A 67 3.58 -11.09 2.00
C GLU A 67 2.36 -10.17 2.04
N PHE A 68 2.18 -9.40 0.98
CA PHE A 68 1.04 -8.50 0.87
C PHE A 68 -0.27 -9.28 0.95
N LEU A 69 -0.36 -10.39 0.21
CA LEU A 69 -1.56 -11.22 0.21
C LEU A 69 -1.84 -11.84 1.58
N LYS A 70 -0.78 -12.19 2.30
CA LYS A 70 -0.94 -12.70 3.67
C LYS A 70 -1.55 -11.63 4.59
N PHE A 71 -1.10 -10.39 4.48
CA PHE A 71 -1.65 -9.30 5.29
C PHE A 71 -3.12 -9.05 4.98
N ILE A 72 -3.51 -9.19 3.73
CA ILE A 72 -4.92 -9.04 3.34
C ILE A 72 -5.76 -10.13 4.01
N ARG A 73 -5.27 -11.36 4.00
CA ARG A 73 -6.02 -12.49 4.56
C ARG A 73 -6.14 -12.44 6.06
N SER A 74 -5.18 -11.83 6.73
CA SER A 74 -5.17 -11.79 8.19
C SER A 74 -5.96 -10.62 8.76
N ALA A 75 -6.65 -9.88 7.92
CA ALA A 75 -7.43 -8.71 8.35
C ALA A 75 -8.63 -9.12 9.21
#